data_30bfadfd842614161bd8a736ee04ad4c
#
_entry.id   30bfadfd842614161bd8a736ee04ad4c
#
_cell.length_a   1.000
_cell.length_b   1.000
_cell.length_c   1.000
_cell.angle_alpha   90.00
_cell.angle_beta   90.00
_cell.angle_gamma   90.00
#
_symmetry.space_group_name_H-M   'P 1'
#
loop_
_entity.id
_entity.type
_entity.pdbx_description
1 polymer ?
#
loop_
_entity_poly.entity_id
_entity_poly.type
_entity_poly.pdbx_seq_one_letter_code
_entity_poly.pdbx_strand_id
1 'polypeptide(L)'
;MKIIRSKDFTAARPWGALDIASMNGITTRLHWTNEPYKWHVNDGQEVFAVLDGRVEMRYREDGREQSTILEAGDIFYAAVGTEHVALPIGPARILVVETAGSV
;
A
#
# COMPACT_ATOMS: atom_id res chain seq x y z
N MET A 1 -4.44 -22.15 9.71
CA MET A 1 -4.91 -20.85 10.22
C MET A 1 -3.73 -20.09 10.82
N LYS A 2 -3.65 -18.79 10.61
CA LYS A 2 -2.63 -17.94 11.23
C LYS A 2 -3.25 -16.60 11.62
N ILE A 3 -2.68 -15.98 12.64
CA ILE A 3 -3.10 -14.65 13.09
C ILE A 3 -1.90 -13.74 12.91
N ILE A 4 -2.11 -12.62 12.23
CA ILE A 4 -1.07 -11.64 11.96
C ILE A 4 -1.45 -10.34 12.64
N ARG A 5 -0.56 -9.87 13.53
CA ARG A 5 -0.71 -8.56 14.14
C ARG A 5 0.22 -7.59 13.42
N SER A 6 -0.36 -6.62 12.73
CA SER A 6 0.41 -5.73 11.86
C SER A 6 1.54 -5.02 12.61
N LYS A 7 1.31 -4.63 13.85
CA LYS A 7 2.31 -3.91 14.65
C LYS A 7 3.54 -4.75 14.99
N ASP A 8 3.45 -6.07 14.89
CA ASP A 8 4.57 -6.96 15.19
C ASP A 8 5.48 -7.17 13.97
N PHE A 9 5.08 -6.67 12.80
CA PHE A 9 5.87 -6.83 11.59
C PHE A 9 6.71 -5.59 11.31
N THR A 10 8.02 -5.79 11.25
CA THR A 10 8.97 -4.78 10.78
C THR A 10 9.89 -5.45 9.78
N ALA A 11 9.93 -4.89 8.57
CA ALA A 11 10.79 -5.43 7.53
C ALA A 11 12.24 -4.99 7.70
N ALA A 12 13.16 -5.75 7.12
CA ALA A 12 14.58 -5.41 7.13
C ALA A 12 14.91 -4.23 6.19
N ARG A 13 13.98 -3.88 5.31
CA ARG A 13 14.15 -2.80 4.32
C ARG A 13 12.81 -2.10 4.07
N PRO A 14 12.85 -0.85 3.59
CA PRO A 14 11.62 -0.14 3.20
C PRO A 14 10.82 -0.95 2.18
N TRP A 15 9.51 -0.94 2.34
CA TRP A 15 8.54 -1.66 1.51
C TRP A 15 8.70 -3.17 1.51
N GLY A 16 9.45 -3.70 2.47
CA GLY A 16 9.49 -5.15 2.69
C GLY A 16 8.10 -5.67 3.05
N ALA A 17 7.81 -6.89 2.63
CA ALA A 17 6.47 -7.45 2.74
C ALA A 17 6.45 -8.81 3.39
N LEU A 18 5.37 -9.07 4.10
CA LEU A 18 4.96 -10.37 4.58
C LEU A 18 3.83 -10.87 3.69
N ASP A 19 4.04 -11.99 2.99
CA ASP A 19 3.00 -12.58 2.15
C ASP A 19 1.95 -13.24 3.05
N ILE A 20 0.68 -12.85 2.87
CA ILE A 20 -0.42 -13.40 3.64
C ILE A 20 -1.15 -14.47 2.84
N ALA A 21 -1.57 -14.14 1.63
CA ALA A 21 -2.34 -15.04 0.79
C ALA A 21 -2.20 -14.70 -0.68
N SER A 22 -2.40 -15.70 -1.52
CA SER A 22 -2.57 -15.54 -2.96
C SER A 22 -3.84 -16.26 -3.37
N MET A 23 -4.77 -15.54 -3.98
CA MET A 23 -6.09 -16.06 -4.34
C MET A 23 -6.40 -15.66 -5.78
N ASN A 24 -6.39 -16.66 -6.69
CA ASN A 24 -6.72 -16.45 -8.10
C ASN A 24 -5.90 -15.32 -8.74
N GLY A 25 -4.57 -15.32 -8.49
CA GLY A 25 -3.67 -14.32 -9.05
C GLY A 25 -3.69 -12.96 -8.34
N ILE A 26 -4.41 -12.84 -7.23
CA ILE A 26 -4.43 -11.64 -6.39
C ILE A 26 -3.63 -11.92 -5.13
N THR A 27 -2.69 -11.05 -4.81
CA THR A 27 -1.88 -11.17 -3.60
C THR A 27 -2.38 -10.26 -2.51
N THR A 28 -2.31 -10.74 -1.28
CA THR A 28 -2.55 -9.96 -0.07
C THR A 28 -1.26 -9.95 0.73
N ARG A 29 -0.68 -8.77 0.91
CA ARG A 29 0.62 -8.60 1.54
C ARG A 29 0.59 -7.49 2.56
N LEU A 30 1.28 -7.69 3.68
CA LEU A 30 1.50 -6.65 4.68
C LEU A 30 2.87 -6.03 4.42
N HIS A 31 2.90 -4.73 4.14
CA HIS A 31 4.14 -3.98 3.98
C HIS A 31 4.47 -3.19 5.22
N TRP A 32 5.75 -3.09 5.52
CA TRP A 32 6.31 -2.10 6.43
C TRP A 32 7.21 -1.17 5.64
N THR A 33 7.15 0.13 5.94
CA THR A 33 8.04 1.09 5.32
C THR A 33 8.27 2.32 6.20
N ASN A 34 9.41 2.96 6.00
CA ASN A 34 9.73 4.26 6.56
C ASN A 34 10.21 5.23 5.49
N GLU A 35 10.12 4.85 4.22
CA GLU A 35 10.58 5.66 3.09
C GLU A 35 9.53 5.73 1.98
N PRO A 36 9.55 6.79 1.15
CA PRO A 36 8.64 6.91 0.02
C PRO A 36 8.78 5.75 -0.98
N TYR A 37 7.67 5.41 -1.61
CA TYR A 37 7.68 4.59 -2.80
C TYR A 37 7.95 5.48 -4.04
N LYS A 38 7.80 4.94 -5.23
CA LYS A 38 7.94 5.68 -6.49
C LYS A 38 6.57 5.93 -7.11
N TRP A 39 6.46 6.96 -7.93
CA TRP A 39 5.29 7.12 -8.80
C TRP A 39 5.16 5.91 -9.70
N HIS A 40 3.97 5.36 -9.78
CA HIS A 40 3.70 4.18 -10.60
C HIS A 40 2.23 4.13 -11.02
N VAL A 41 1.95 3.26 -11.98
CA VAL A 41 0.61 3.04 -12.52
C VAL A 41 0.25 1.58 -12.27
N ASN A 42 -0.97 1.34 -11.81
CA ASN A 42 -1.45 -0.02 -11.55
C ASN A 42 -1.79 -0.75 -12.84
N ASP A 43 -1.36 -2.00 -12.94
CA ASP A 43 -1.79 -2.92 -14.00
C ASP A 43 -3.21 -3.43 -13.76
N GLY A 44 -3.62 -3.50 -12.50
CA GLY A 44 -4.94 -3.92 -12.08
C GLY A 44 -5.46 -3.00 -10.99
N GLN A 45 -6.49 -3.44 -10.30
CA GLN A 45 -7.00 -2.73 -9.13
C GLN A 45 -6.05 -2.94 -7.94
N GLU A 46 -6.03 -1.96 -7.05
CA GLU A 46 -5.27 -2.07 -5.79
C GLU A 46 -6.11 -1.57 -4.63
N VAL A 47 -6.09 -2.31 -3.53
CA VAL A 47 -6.60 -1.84 -2.23
C VAL A 47 -5.39 -1.61 -1.33
N PHE A 48 -5.30 -0.41 -0.78
CA PHE A 48 -4.19 0.05 0.05
C PHE A 48 -4.77 0.52 1.38
N ALA A 49 -4.61 -0.28 2.42
CA ALA A 49 -5.19 -0.01 3.73
C ALA A 49 -4.09 0.28 4.75
N VAL A 50 -4.09 1.47 5.32
CA VAL A 50 -3.15 1.82 6.38
C VAL A 50 -3.62 1.18 7.68
N LEU A 51 -2.78 0.33 8.26
CA LEU A 51 -3.08 -0.35 9.53
C LEU A 51 -2.38 0.30 10.72
N ASP A 52 -1.26 0.98 10.47
CA ASP A 52 -0.47 1.64 11.52
C ASP A 52 0.33 2.77 10.89
N GLY A 53 0.46 3.88 11.62
CA GLY A 53 1.16 5.06 11.12
C GLY A 53 0.29 5.91 10.21
N ARG A 54 0.94 6.77 9.41
CA ARG A 54 0.27 7.67 8.47
C ARG A 54 1.01 7.69 7.16
N VAL A 55 0.27 7.86 6.06
CA VAL A 55 0.81 7.91 4.71
C VAL A 55 0.17 9.07 3.96
N GLU A 56 0.98 9.94 3.36
CA GLU A 56 0.48 10.87 2.37
C GLU A 56 0.41 10.14 1.04
N MET A 57 -0.80 10.03 0.49
CA MET A 57 -1.01 9.44 -0.82
C MET A 57 -1.19 10.56 -1.83
N ARG A 58 -0.30 10.65 -2.80
CA ARG A 58 -0.45 11.56 -3.94
C ARG A 58 -0.90 10.77 -5.15
N TYR A 59 -1.85 11.32 -5.88
CA TYR A 59 -2.41 10.65 -7.05
C TYR A 59 -2.82 11.67 -8.08
N ARG A 60 -2.91 11.23 -9.35
CA ARG A 60 -3.35 12.09 -10.44
C ARG A 60 -4.73 11.65 -10.89
N GLU A 61 -5.60 12.63 -11.00
CA GLU A 61 -6.99 12.45 -11.42
C GLU A 61 -7.37 13.61 -12.33
N ASP A 62 -7.87 13.31 -13.51
CA ASP A 62 -8.23 14.32 -14.52
C ASP A 62 -7.06 15.28 -14.84
N GLY A 63 -5.84 14.75 -14.91
CA GLY A 63 -4.64 15.52 -15.20
C GLY A 63 -4.14 16.38 -14.04
N ARG A 64 -4.74 16.26 -12.84
CA ARG A 64 -4.36 17.04 -11.67
C ARG A 64 -3.77 16.15 -10.60
N GLU A 65 -2.68 16.63 -10.00
CA GLU A 65 -2.12 15.98 -8.83
C GLU A 65 -2.92 16.39 -7.59
N GLN A 66 -3.33 15.38 -6.83
CA GLN A 66 -4.03 15.55 -5.57
C GLN A 66 -3.29 14.81 -4.47
N SER A 67 -3.57 15.15 -3.22
CA SER A 67 -2.94 14.55 -2.07
C SER A 67 -3.95 14.39 -0.94
N THR A 68 -3.82 13.29 -0.22
CA THR A 68 -4.59 13.06 1.00
C THR A 68 -3.74 12.35 2.03
N ILE A 69 -3.98 12.61 3.30
CA ILE A 69 -3.34 11.91 4.40
C ILE A 69 -4.22 10.74 4.81
N LEU A 70 -3.64 9.55 4.75
CA LEU A 70 -4.31 8.32 5.20
C LEU A 70 -3.80 7.99 6.60
N GLU A 71 -4.71 7.78 7.52
CA GLU A 71 -4.41 7.35 8.88
C GLU A 71 -4.81 5.89 9.07
N ALA A 72 -4.43 5.30 10.20
CA ALA A 72 -4.77 3.92 10.49
C ALA A 72 -6.29 3.70 10.39
N GLY A 73 -6.70 2.73 9.59
CA GLY A 73 -8.10 2.46 9.28
C GLY A 73 -8.59 3.06 7.97
N ASP A 74 -7.82 3.96 7.35
CA ASP A 74 -8.20 4.54 6.06
C ASP A 74 -7.78 3.63 4.90
N ILE A 75 -8.59 3.61 3.87
CA ILE A 75 -8.39 2.74 2.71
C ILE A 75 -8.35 3.59 1.45
N PHE A 76 -7.30 3.41 0.65
CA PHE A 76 -7.19 4.01 -0.67
C PHE A 76 -7.45 2.92 -1.71
N TYR A 77 -8.43 3.16 -2.58
CA TYR A 77 -8.70 2.27 -3.70
C TYR A 77 -8.16 2.91 -4.98
N ALA A 78 -7.30 2.19 -5.67
CA ALA A 78 -6.76 2.60 -6.96
C ALA A 78 -7.35 1.74 -8.07
N ALA A 79 -8.11 2.36 -8.95
CA ALA A 79 -8.61 1.71 -10.16
C ALA A 79 -7.45 1.44 -11.13
N VAL A 80 -7.69 0.59 -12.12
CA VAL A 80 -6.69 0.33 -13.18
C VAL A 80 -6.26 1.65 -13.80
N GLY A 81 -4.95 1.84 -13.93
CA GLY A 81 -4.38 3.05 -14.54
C GLY A 81 -4.23 4.25 -13.62
N THR A 82 -4.53 4.12 -12.35
CA THR A 82 -4.33 5.21 -11.39
C THR A 82 -2.85 5.45 -11.16
N GLU A 83 -2.37 6.66 -11.46
CA GLU A 83 -1.00 7.08 -11.11
C GLU A 83 -0.99 7.54 -9.66
N HIS A 84 -0.10 6.98 -8.86
CA HIS A 84 -0.01 7.35 -7.45
C HIS A 84 1.36 7.07 -6.85
N VAL A 85 1.62 7.69 -5.71
CA VAL A 85 2.83 7.47 -4.91
C VAL A 85 2.47 7.57 -3.44
N ALA A 86 2.98 6.63 -2.65
CA ALA A 86 2.80 6.60 -1.20
C ALA A 86 4.02 7.18 -0.50
N LEU A 87 3.80 8.18 0.35
CA LEU A 87 4.83 8.89 1.10
C LEU A 87 4.55 8.71 2.61
N PRO A 88 5.21 7.76 3.28
CA PRO A 88 4.96 7.55 4.70
C PRO A 88 5.42 8.76 5.53
N ILE A 89 4.66 9.05 6.57
CA ILE A 89 4.99 10.08 7.56
C ILE A 89 5.42 9.33 8.82
N GLY A 90 6.73 9.05 8.92
CA GLY A 90 7.24 8.09 9.87
C GLY A 90 6.99 6.65 9.44
N PRO A 91 7.33 5.65 10.27
CA PRO A 91 7.08 4.26 9.92
C PRO A 91 5.58 3.96 9.77
N ALA A 92 5.24 3.16 8.77
CA ALA A 92 3.86 2.79 8.49
C ALA A 92 3.77 1.30 8.14
N ARG A 93 2.60 0.73 8.39
CA ARG A 93 2.25 -0.64 8.02
C ARG A 93 0.97 -0.62 7.21
N ILE A 94 1.04 -1.26 6.05
CA ILE A 94 0.00 -1.15 5.03
C ILE A 94 -0.35 -2.53 4.52
N LEU A 95 -1.65 -2.82 4.47
CA LEU A 95 -2.15 -4.02 3.80
C LEU A 95 -2.43 -3.67 2.35
N VAL A 96 -1.80 -4.41 1.43
CA VAL A 96 -1.97 -4.19 0.00
C VAL A 96 -2.55 -5.44 -0.63
N VAL A 97 -3.66 -5.25 -1.36
CA VAL A 97 -4.32 -6.30 -2.13
C VAL A 97 -4.26 -5.89 -3.59
N GLU A 98 -3.57 -6.68 -4.42
CA GLU A 98 -3.35 -6.32 -5.82
C GLU A 98 -3.02 -7.54 -6.68
N THR A 99 -3.04 -7.35 -7.99
CA THR A 99 -2.62 -8.39 -8.93
C THR A 99 -1.17 -8.80 -8.65
N ALA A 100 -0.89 -10.10 -8.66
CA ALA A 100 0.45 -10.63 -8.46
C ALA A 100 1.43 -10.02 -9.47
N GLY A 101 2.60 -9.61 -8.98
CA GLY A 101 3.62 -8.98 -9.81
C GLY A 101 3.39 -7.51 -10.11
N SER A 102 2.35 -6.91 -9.59
CA SER A 102 2.12 -5.47 -9.69
C SER A 102 3.22 -4.70 -8.95
N VAL A 103 3.60 -3.54 -9.48
CA VAL A 103 4.69 -2.72 -8.92
C VAL A 103 4.18 -1.58 -8.08
#